data_cca395f9013f808fca7b41597b0ce8c6
#
_entry.id   cca395f9013f808fca7b41597b0ce8c6
#
_cell.length_a   1.000
_cell.length_b   1.000
_cell.length_c   1.000
_cell.angle_alpha   90.00
_cell.angle_beta   90.00
_cell.angle_gamma   90.00
#
_symmetry.space_group_name_H-M   'P 1'
#
loop_
_entity.id
_entity.type
_entity.pdbx_description
1 polymer ?
#
loop_
_entity_poly.entity_id
_entity_poly.type
_entity_poly.pdbx_seq_one_letter_code
_entity_poly.pdbx_strand_id
1 'polypeptide(L)'
;MMMVSSDTTGRRVMALYMGAGLTLTALMMLAGLMLRASQAGWMPLSPGQFYAVLTMHGAVVIVALMLCGMGGLWILVRRQASLSAPTAVIAYLFIATGAAGVIISTLWGGFAGLYTFLAPLPFHGSWPYWSTGVFLISMTLITIGWMAWCMQMLGAVLRAYGGSLGALAWDYVWHRKTFDASGHQPPPPEAFPALMAGFDGMLAGMSAMLLGAALLVRWFDPRVRINPLWAKNLTYFFAHTYANLIIYMLAALIYVGLPYATGRKYHTSMVLVVGWWCSLVLTLTNYVTVHGQKWRNYEKNATFYLSFPVYRDFYVL
;
A
#
# COMPACT_ATOMS: atom_id res chain seq x y z
N MET A 1 7.21 -1.93 -33.68
CA MET A 1 8.35 -2.14 -32.76
C MET A 1 8.67 -0.79 -32.13
N MET A 2 7.96 -0.43 -31.02
CA MET A 2 8.23 0.82 -30.32
C MET A 2 9.63 0.72 -29.72
N MET A 3 10.54 1.60 -30.17
CA MET A 3 11.86 1.74 -29.58
C MET A 3 11.68 1.94 -28.07
N VAL A 4 12.11 0.96 -27.30
CA VAL A 4 12.32 1.12 -25.86
C VAL A 4 13.33 2.26 -25.76
N SER A 5 12.82 3.45 -25.48
CA SER A 5 13.65 4.65 -25.37
C SER A 5 14.81 4.34 -24.43
N SER A 6 15.96 4.94 -24.71
CA SER A 6 17.20 4.84 -23.95
C SER A 6 17.11 5.47 -22.54
N ASP A 7 15.95 5.44 -21.91
CA ASP A 7 15.75 5.98 -20.54
C ASP A 7 16.47 5.12 -19.50
N THR A 8 17.76 5.31 -19.44
CA THR A 8 18.63 4.65 -18.48
C THR A 8 18.24 4.97 -17.03
N THR A 9 17.78 6.19 -16.77
CA THR A 9 17.36 6.64 -15.44
C THR A 9 16.11 5.90 -14.99
N GLY A 10 15.09 5.79 -15.84
CA GLY A 10 13.87 5.05 -15.52
C GLY A 10 14.15 3.58 -15.25
N ARG A 11 15.00 2.95 -16.05
CA ARG A 11 15.42 1.56 -15.83
C ARG A 11 16.19 1.37 -14.51
N ARG A 12 17.06 2.30 -14.14
CA ARG A 12 17.79 2.24 -12.86
C ARG A 12 16.86 2.34 -11.66
N VAL A 13 15.89 3.26 -11.68
CA VAL A 13 14.90 3.37 -10.61
C VAL A 13 14.04 2.10 -10.53
N MET A 14 13.53 1.61 -11.66
CA MET A 14 12.79 0.34 -11.71
C MET A 14 13.63 -0.81 -11.13
N ALA A 15 14.88 -0.96 -11.57
CA ALA A 15 15.77 -2.03 -11.12
C ALA A 15 16.07 -1.94 -9.62
N LEU A 16 16.22 -0.73 -9.07
CA LEU A 16 16.41 -0.49 -7.64
C LEU A 16 15.21 -1.02 -6.82
N TYR A 17 14.00 -0.61 -7.20
CA TYR A 17 12.79 -1.00 -6.51
C TYR A 17 12.48 -2.51 -6.65
N MET A 18 12.52 -3.01 -7.89
CA MET A 18 12.24 -4.44 -8.16
C MET A 18 13.33 -5.34 -7.57
N GLY A 19 14.59 -4.96 -7.68
CA GLY A 19 15.71 -5.72 -7.11
C GLY A 19 15.57 -5.86 -5.59
N ALA A 20 15.30 -4.75 -4.88
CA ALA A 20 15.04 -4.79 -3.45
C ALA A 20 13.78 -5.60 -3.11
N GLY A 21 12.69 -5.39 -3.84
CA GLY A 21 11.45 -6.13 -3.63
C GLY A 21 11.63 -7.64 -3.81
N LEU A 22 12.29 -8.09 -4.87
CA LEU A 22 12.58 -9.51 -5.11
C LEU A 22 13.50 -10.09 -4.03
N THR A 23 14.53 -9.35 -3.61
CA THR A 23 15.42 -9.79 -2.53
C THR A 23 14.66 -9.97 -1.21
N LEU A 24 13.86 -8.98 -0.83
CA LEU A 24 13.02 -9.08 0.37
C LEU A 24 11.98 -10.20 0.24
N THR A 25 11.38 -10.41 -0.94
CA THR A 25 10.46 -11.53 -1.17
C THR A 25 11.15 -12.87 -0.91
N ALA A 26 12.35 -13.08 -1.46
CA ALA A 26 13.11 -14.31 -1.23
C ALA A 26 13.43 -14.53 0.26
N LEU A 27 13.86 -13.48 0.97
CA LEU A 27 14.11 -13.55 2.41
C LEU A 27 12.82 -13.86 3.21
N MET A 28 11.71 -13.27 2.84
CA MET A 28 10.43 -13.51 3.53
C MET A 28 9.86 -14.89 3.20
N MET A 29 10.11 -15.45 2.02
CA MET A 29 9.79 -16.84 1.72
C MET A 29 10.55 -17.80 2.65
N LEU A 30 11.85 -17.55 2.91
CA LEU A 30 12.62 -18.33 3.87
C LEU A 30 12.05 -18.20 5.29
N ALA A 31 11.70 -16.99 5.72
CA ALA A 31 11.06 -16.77 7.02
C ALA A 31 9.71 -17.52 7.12
N GLY A 32 8.90 -17.49 6.07
CA GLY A 32 7.65 -18.26 6.00
C GLY A 32 7.88 -19.76 6.08
N LEU A 33 8.92 -20.28 5.43
CA LEU A 33 9.31 -21.69 5.51
C LEU A 33 9.74 -22.06 6.95
N MET A 34 10.52 -21.22 7.63
CA MET A 34 10.87 -21.42 9.03
C MET A 34 9.64 -21.51 9.94
N LEU A 35 8.64 -20.64 9.74
CA LEU A 35 7.39 -20.70 10.49
C LEU A 35 6.64 -22.02 10.25
N ARG A 36 6.59 -22.50 9.02
CA ARG A 36 5.96 -23.78 8.68
C ARG A 36 6.73 -24.96 9.24
N ALA A 37 8.07 -24.95 9.18
CA ALA A 37 8.91 -25.98 9.78
C ALA A 37 8.71 -26.03 11.31
N SER A 38 8.55 -24.88 11.97
CA SER A 38 8.25 -24.81 13.39
C SER A 38 6.88 -25.40 13.71
N GLN A 39 5.84 -25.08 12.93
CA GLN A 39 4.50 -25.66 13.09
C GLN A 39 4.48 -27.18 12.85
N ALA A 40 5.33 -27.68 11.97
CA ALA A 40 5.48 -29.09 11.70
C ALA A 40 6.33 -29.85 12.76
N GLY A 41 6.89 -29.12 13.75
CA GLY A 41 7.76 -29.71 14.76
C GLY A 41 9.18 -30.01 14.31
N TRP A 42 9.58 -29.61 13.10
CA TRP A 42 10.92 -29.84 12.54
C TRP A 42 11.96 -28.84 13.05
N MET A 43 11.52 -27.64 13.41
CA MET A 43 12.36 -26.58 13.94
C MET A 43 11.69 -25.98 15.19
N PRO A 44 12.18 -26.26 16.40
CA PRO A 44 11.59 -25.71 17.61
C PRO A 44 11.91 -24.21 17.71
N LEU A 45 10.87 -23.37 17.62
CA LEU A 45 10.93 -21.95 17.97
C LEU A 45 10.17 -21.75 19.29
N SER A 46 10.72 -20.93 20.18
CA SER A 46 9.93 -20.45 21.31
C SER A 46 8.76 -19.59 20.84
N PRO A 47 7.66 -19.46 21.60
CA PRO A 47 6.54 -18.61 21.21
C PRO A 47 6.95 -17.18 20.85
N GLY A 48 7.87 -16.56 21.62
CA GLY A 48 8.39 -15.22 21.32
C GLY A 48 9.12 -15.17 19.98
N GLN A 49 9.99 -16.12 19.70
CA GLN A 49 10.69 -16.21 18.41
C GLN A 49 9.72 -16.44 17.25
N PHE A 50 8.75 -17.34 17.42
CA PHE A 50 7.74 -17.61 16.40
C PHE A 50 6.98 -16.32 16.02
N TYR A 51 6.45 -15.60 17.02
CA TYR A 51 5.71 -14.37 16.78
C TYR A 51 6.59 -13.21 16.30
N ALA A 52 7.87 -13.14 16.67
CA ALA A 52 8.81 -12.16 16.13
C ALA A 52 9.06 -12.39 14.63
N VAL A 53 9.32 -13.64 14.23
CA VAL A 53 9.48 -14.02 12.82
C VAL A 53 8.16 -13.79 12.05
N LEU A 54 7.00 -14.12 12.63
CA LEU A 54 5.70 -13.87 12.03
C LEU A 54 5.44 -12.36 11.83
N THR A 55 5.81 -11.53 12.79
CA THR A 55 5.72 -10.07 12.69
C THR A 55 6.56 -9.55 11.54
N MET A 56 7.83 -9.97 11.48
CA MET A 56 8.74 -9.60 10.40
C MET A 56 8.22 -10.06 9.05
N HIS A 57 7.86 -11.34 8.94
CA HIS A 57 7.36 -11.92 7.70
C HIS A 57 6.14 -11.16 7.18
N GLY A 58 5.13 -10.94 8.02
CA GLY A 58 3.91 -10.25 7.63
C GLY A 58 4.13 -8.79 7.23
N ALA A 59 4.92 -8.04 7.98
CA ALA A 59 5.19 -6.64 7.66
C ALA A 59 6.05 -6.48 6.40
N VAL A 60 7.15 -7.24 6.30
CA VAL A 60 8.15 -7.04 5.23
C VAL A 60 7.70 -7.66 3.90
N VAL A 61 6.89 -8.74 3.89
CA VAL A 61 6.37 -9.30 2.64
C VAL A 61 5.47 -8.31 1.90
N ILE A 62 4.65 -7.55 2.63
CA ILE A 62 3.83 -6.50 2.03
C ILE A 62 4.71 -5.42 1.41
N VAL A 63 5.75 -4.97 2.12
CA VAL A 63 6.72 -3.99 1.60
C VAL A 63 7.44 -4.52 0.35
N ALA A 64 7.81 -5.79 0.35
CA ALA A 64 8.48 -6.44 -0.78
C ALA A 64 7.61 -6.43 -2.05
N LEU A 65 6.34 -6.84 -1.92
CA LEU A 65 5.39 -6.84 -3.03
C LEU A 65 5.09 -5.43 -3.52
N MET A 66 4.95 -4.47 -2.60
CA MET A 66 4.77 -3.06 -2.93
C MET A 66 5.96 -2.51 -3.73
N LEU A 67 7.19 -2.76 -3.30
CA LEU A 67 8.39 -2.31 -4.02
C LEU A 67 8.41 -2.86 -5.45
N CYS A 68 8.07 -4.13 -5.66
CA CYS A 68 7.97 -4.69 -7.00
C CYS A 68 6.91 -3.96 -7.85
N GLY A 69 5.72 -3.74 -7.30
CA GLY A 69 4.64 -3.01 -7.98
C GLY A 69 5.01 -1.55 -8.27
N MET A 70 5.63 -0.86 -7.29
CA MET A 70 6.10 0.52 -7.44
C MET A 70 7.12 0.67 -8.57
N GLY A 71 8.10 -0.24 -8.65
CA GLY A 71 9.09 -0.24 -9.73
C GLY A 71 8.48 -0.49 -11.10
N GLY A 72 7.54 -1.44 -11.19
CA GLY A 72 6.81 -1.74 -12.42
C GLY A 72 5.93 -0.57 -12.87
N LEU A 73 5.14 0.00 -11.95
CA LEU A 73 4.27 1.13 -12.28
C LEU A 73 5.06 2.40 -12.62
N TRP A 74 6.21 2.62 -11.96
CA TRP A 74 7.12 3.72 -12.27
C TRP A 74 7.50 3.76 -13.74
N ILE A 75 7.97 2.65 -14.30
CA ILE A 75 8.42 2.61 -15.70
C ILE A 75 7.27 2.75 -16.70
N LEU A 76 6.06 2.33 -16.33
CA LEU A 76 4.87 2.48 -17.16
C LEU A 76 4.42 3.95 -17.22
N VAL A 77 4.27 4.59 -16.06
CA VAL A 77 3.81 5.99 -15.97
C VAL A 77 4.84 6.94 -16.57
N ARG A 78 6.13 6.67 -16.42
CA ARG A 78 7.19 7.49 -16.97
C ARG A 78 7.18 7.58 -18.51
N ARG A 79 6.51 6.67 -19.19
CA ARG A 79 6.31 6.75 -20.65
C ARG A 79 5.34 7.85 -21.07
N GLN A 80 4.49 8.29 -20.15
CA GLN A 80 3.35 9.17 -20.41
C GLN A 80 3.43 10.46 -19.59
N ALA A 81 4.15 10.46 -18.48
CA ALA A 81 4.25 11.56 -17.54
C ALA A 81 5.68 11.75 -17.02
N SER A 82 6.05 12.99 -16.70
CA SER A 82 7.34 13.28 -16.12
C SER A 82 7.38 12.88 -14.65
N LEU A 83 8.32 12.01 -14.28
CA LEU A 83 8.58 11.55 -12.92
C LEU A 83 9.98 11.96 -12.46
N SER A 84 10.12 12.41 -11.22
CA SER A 84 11.39 12.81 -10.61
C SER A 84 12.12 11.60 -10.05
N ALA A 85 13.25 11.21 -10.64
CA ALA A 85 14.07 10.13 -10.13
C ALA A 85 14.64 10.41 -8.72
N PRO A 86 15.11 11.64 -8.39
CA PRO A 86 15.52 11.94 -6.99
C PRO A 86 14.41 11.69 -5.97
N THR A 87 13.19 12.13 -6.25
CA THR A 87 12.04 11.88 -5.35
C THR A 87 11.79 10.39 -5.17
N ALA A 88 11.86 9.60 -6.24
CA ALA A 88 11.72 8.15 -6.16
C ALA A 88 12.84 7.51 -5.32
N VAL A 89 14.09 7.93 -5.50
CA VAL A 89 15.21 7.42 -4.70
C VAL A 89 15.06 7.78 -3.22
N ILE A 90 14.65 9.01 -2.90
CA ILE A 90 14.38 9.43 -1.51
C ILE A 90 13.24 8.57 -0.91
N ALA A 91 12.13 8.38 -1.62
CA ALA A 91 11.04 7.52 -1.19
C ALA A 91 11.51 6.08 -0.93
N TYR A 92 12.33 5.54 -1.82
CA TYR A 92 12.96 4.23 -1.66
C TYR A 92 13.82 4.15 -0.39
N LEU A 93 14.67 5.15 -0.12
CA LEU A 93 15.54 5.17 1.06
C LEU A 93 14.73 5.16 2.35
N PHE A 94 13.63 5.91 2.44
CA PHE A 94 12.73 5.84 3.58
C PHE A 94 12.14 4.44 3.78
N ILE A 95 11.66 3.82 2.71
CA ILE A 95 11.08 2.46 2.76
C ILE A 95 12.14 1.44 3.15
N ALA A 96 13.32 1.48 2.54
CA ALA A 96 14.41 0.55 2.80
C ALA A 96 14.92 0.66 4.25
N THR A 97 15.11 1.88 4.75
CA THR A 97 15.50 2.13 6.14
C THR A 97 14.44 1.62 7.11
N GLY A 98 13.17 1.88 6.83
CA GLY A 98 12.07 1.35 7.64
C GLY A 98 12.01 -0.17 7.62
N ALA A 99 12.15 -0.82 6.46
CA ALA A 99 12.17 -2.27 6.35
C ALA A 99 13.35 -2.89 7.15
N ALA A 100 14.54 -2.29 7.07
CA ALA A 100 15.68 -2.69 7.89
C ALA A 100 15.40 -2.55 9.40
N GLY A 101 14.76 -1.46 9.82
CA GLY A 101 14.38 -1.27 11.22
C GLY A 101 13.32 -2.26 11.70
N VAL A 102 12.35 -2.68 10.86
CA VAL A 102 11.44 -3.79 11.19
C VAL A 102 12.22 -5.07 11.43
N ILE A 103 13.18 -5.42 10.57
CA ILE A 103 14.03 -6.61 10.74
C ILE A 103 14.84 -6.51 12.03
N ILE A 104 15.44 -5.37 12.32
CA ILE A 104 16.22 -5.15 13.56
C ILE A 104 15.33 -5.29 14.80
N SER A 105 14.17 -4.64 14.82
CA SER A 105 13.26 -4.67 15.97
C SER A 105 12.74 -6.09 16.27
N THR A 106 12.53 -6.90 15.24
CA THR A 106 12.01 -8.27 15.38
C THR A 106 13.10 -9.28 15.70
N LEU A 107 14.19 -9.32 14.92
CA LEU A 107 15.24 -10.34 15.09
C LEU A 107 16.17 -10.06 16.28
N TRP A 108 16.59 -8.80 16.50
CA TRP A 108 17.41 -8.43 17.65
C TRP A 108 16.60 -7.98 18.86
N GLY A 109 15.53 -7.22 18.62
CA GLY A 109 14.67 -6.71 19.69
C GLY A 109 13.62 -7.71 20.15
N GLY A 110 13.45 -8.84 19.47
CA GLY A 110 12.44 -9.83 19.80
C GLY A 110 11.00 -9.31 19.74
N PHE A 111 10.76 -8.21 19.01
CA PHE A 111 9.44 -7.60 18.89
C PHE A 111 8.46 -8.58 18.24
N ALA A 112 7.48 -9.04 19.03
CA ALA A 112 6.51 -10.05 18.65
C ALA A 112 5.05 -9.50 18.65
N GLY A 113 4.91 -8.17 18.51
CA GLY A 113 3.63 -7.46 18.63
C GLY A 113 2.74 -7.51 17.41
N LEU A 114 3.09 -8.29 16.38
CA LEU A 114 2.41 -8.33 15.09
C LEU A 114 2.36 -6.95 14.40
N TYR A 115 1.86 -6.94 13.19
CA TYR A 115 1.71 -5.73 12.35
C TYR A 115 0.27 -5.19 12.32
N THR A 116 -0.62 -5.81 13.10
CA THR A 116 -2.04 -5.46 13.12
C THR A 116 -2.40 -4.36 14.12
N PHE A 117 -1.48 -4.00 15.03
CA PHE A 117 -1.66 -2.97 16.07
C PHE A 117 -2.94 -3.14 16.90
N LEU A 118 -3.39 -4.38 17.09
CA LEU A 118 -4.57 -4.67 17.89
C LEU A 118 -4.25 -4.52 19.38
N ALA A 119 -5.03 -3.73 20.10
CA ALA A 119 -4.84 -3.54 21.53
C ALA A 119 -4.87 -4.89 22.29
N PRO A 120 -3.98 -5.09 23.26
CA PRO A 120 -3.06 -4.11 23.90
C PRO A 120 -1.74 -3.91 23.17
N LEU A 121 -1.49 -4.66 22.07
CA LEU A 121 -0.28 -4.53 21.29
C LEU A 121 -0.18 -3.12 20.66
N PRO A 122 1.03 -2.60 20.45
CA PRO A 122 2.35 -3.23 20.60
C PRO A 122 3.03 -3.05 21.97
N PHE A 123 2.32 -2.63 23.04
CA PHE A 123 2.92 -2.16 24.29
C PHE A 123 3.02 -3.20 25.42
N HIS A 124 2.23 -4.26 25.37
CA HIS A 124 2.16 -5.27 26.46
C HIS A 124 2.74 -6.60 26.00
N GLY A 125 4.05 -6.62 25.78
CA GLY A 125 4.79 -7.83 25.41
C GLY A 125 6.01 -8.04 26.28
N SER A 126 6.64 -9.21 26.14
CA SER A 126 7.84 -9.61 26.87
C SER A 126 9.16 -9.09 26.26
N TRP A 127 9.08 -8.33 25.18
CA TRP A 127 10.25 -7.76 24.50
C TRP A 127 10.70 -6.42 25.10
N PRO A 128 11.97 -6.02 24.86
CA PRO A 128 12.49 -4.74 25.34
C PRO A 128 11.70 -3.56 24.77
N TYR A 129 11.49 -2.52 25.60
CA TYR A 129 10.71 -1.34 25.26
C TYR A 129 11.21 -0.59 24.01
N TRP A 130 12.55 -0.54 23.83
CA TRP A 130 13.16 0.09 22.66
C TRP A 130 12.74 -0.56 21.33
N SER A 131 12.51 -1.88 21.32
CA SER A 131 12.15 -2.59 20.09
C SER A 131 10.78 -2.19 19.57
N THR A 132 9.84 -1.88 20.46
CA THR A 132 8.55 -1.27 20.09
C THR A 132 8.76 0.10 19.42
N GLY A 133 9.60 0.96 20.00
CA GLY A 133 9.91 2.28 19.42
C GLY A 133 10.53 2.18 18.04
N VAL A 134 11.54 1.31 17.88
CA VAL A 134 12.17 1.06 16.58
C VAL A 134 11.16 0.55 15.57
N PHE A 135 10.29 -0.39 15.94
CA PHE A 135 9.23 -0.90 15.05
C PHE A 135 8.27 0.20 14.60
N LEU A 136 7.78 1.03 15.53
CA LEU A 136 6.85 2.12 15.22
C LEU A 136 7.49 3.19 14.32
N ILE A 137 8.73 3.60 14.62
CA ILE A 137 9.49 4.53 13.77
C ILE A 137 9.69 3.94 12.39
N SER A 138 10.01 2.65 12.29
CA SER A 138 10.22 1.96 11.02
C SER A 138 8.97 1.92 10.16
N MET A 139 7.81 1.61 10.74
CA MET A 139 6.52 1.65 10.04
C MET A 139 6.17 3.07 9.57
N THR A 140 6.51 4.08 10.38
CA THR A 140 6.33 5.49 10.02
C THR A 140 7.21 5.88 8.83
N LEU A 141 8.50 5.47 8.83
CA LEU A 141 9.41 5.71 7.70
C LEU A 141 8.91 5.05 6.41
N ILE A 142 8.48 3.79 6.47
CA ILE A 142 7.86 3.10 5.32
C ILE A 142 6.67 3.92 4.79
N THR A 143 5.82 4.39 5.67
CA THR A 143 4.63 5.17 5.29
C THR A 143 5.00 6.52 4.65
N ILE A 144 6.01 7.23 5.18
CA ILE A 144 6.49 8.49 4.59
C ILE A 144 7.02 8.26 3.18
N GLY A 145 7.88 7.26 3.00
CA GLY A 145 8.42 6.92 1.68
C GLY A 145 7.33 6.52 0.68
N TRP A 146 6.36 5.75 1.14
CA TRP A 146 5.19 5.39 0.36
C TRP A 146 4.37 6.60 -0.06
N MET A 147 4.03 7.49 0.86
CA MET A 147 3.25 8.70 0.56
C MET A 147 3.98 9.62 -0.42
N ALA A 148 5.30 9.78 -0.27
CA ALA A 148 6.11 10.55 -1.22
C ALA A 148 6.04 9.98 -2.64
N TRP A 149 6.07 8.64 -2.78
CA TRP A 149 5.91 7.98 -4.05
C TRP A 149 4.48 8.14 -4.62
N CYS A 150 3.45 7.95 -3.80
CA CYS A 150 2.04 8.12 -4.20
C CYS A 150 1.75 9.56 -4.65
N MET A 151 2.24 10.54 -3.92
CA MET A 151 2.08 11.96 -4.27
C MET A 151 2.74 12.27 -5.62
N GLN A 152 3.91 11.71 -5.88
CA GLN A 152 4.58 11.87 -7.17
C GLN A 152 3.77 11.23 -8.31
N MET A 153 3.26 10.01 -8.13
CA MET A 153 2.44 9.31 -9.12
C MET A 153 1.16 10.08 -9.42
N LEU A 154 0.42 10.45 -8.37
CA LEU A 154 -0.80 11.22 -8.49
C LEU A 154 -0.55 12.54 -9.23
N GLY A 155 0.42 13.31 -8.78
CA GLY A 155 0.75 14.58 -9.41
C GLY A 155 1.22 14.46 -10.85
N ALA A 156 1.93 13.39 -11.21
CA ALA A 156 2.38 13.15 -12.57
C ALA A 156 1.21 12.82 -13.50
N VAL A 157 0.31 11.94 -13.09
CA VAL A 157 -0.89 11.57 -13.87
C VAL A 157 -1.82 12.76 -14.02
N LEU A 158 -2.09 13.50 -12.95
CA LEU A 158 -2.94 14.69 -13.02
C LEU A 158 -2.39 15.73 -14.00
N ARG A 159 -1.09 15.99 -13.98
CA ARG A 159 -0.47 16.94 -14.93
C ARG A 159 -0.50 16.45 -16.36
N ALA A 160 -0.29 15.15 -16.59
CA ALA A 160 -0.26 14.58 -17.94
C ALA A 160 -1.62 14.66 -18.64
N TYR A 161 -2.72 14.61 -17.89
CA TYR A 161 -4.07 14.58 -18.45
C TYR A 161 -4.92 15.83 -18.13
N GLY A 162 -4.30 16.95 -17.79
CA GLY A 162 -5.01 18.23 -17.62
C GLY A 162 -5.86 18.33 -16.36
N GLY A 163 -5.46 17.68 -15.26
CA GLY A 163 -6.13 17.72 -13.98
C GLY A 163 -7.01 16.49 -13.69
N SER A 164 -7.82 16.59 -12.64
CA SER A 164 -8.61 15.46 -12.14
C SER A 164 -9.67 14.97 -13.15
N LEU A 165 -10.38 15.86 -13.81
CA LEU A 165 -11.42 15.49 -14.77
C LEU A 165 -10.83 14.78 -15.99
N GLY A 166 -9.71 15.29 -16.53
CA GLY A 166 -9.01 14.65 -17.65
C GLY A 166 -8.42 13.29 -17.26
N ALA A 167 -7.77 13.20 -16.09
CA ALA A 167 -7.21 11.94 -15.58
C ALA A 167 -8.28 10.87 -15.31
N LEU A 168 -9.48 11.28 -14.88
CA LEU A 168 -10.64 10.41 -14.70
C LEU A 168 -11.37 10.11 -16.02
N ALA A 169 -10.95 10.70 -17.15
CA ALA A 169 -11.63 10.59 -18.43
C ALA A 169 -13.11 11.00 -18.38
N TRP A 170 -13.41 12.08 -17.63
CA TRP A 170 -14.77 12.54 -17.37
C TRP A 170 -15.53 12.84 -18.68
N ASP A 171 -14.93 13.64 -19.57
CA ASP A 171 -15.54 14.03 -20.84
C ASP A 171 -15.69 12.85 -21.81
N TYR A 172 -14.81 11.86 -21.72
CA TYR A 172 -14.91 10.62 -22.48
C TYR A 172 -16.19 9.83 -22.14
N VAL A 173 -16.64 9.88 -20.87
CA VAL A 173 -17.85 9.17 -20.42
C VAL A 173 -19.12 10.01 -20.64
N TRP A 174 -19.10 11.27 -20.20
CA TRP A 174 -20.30 12.10 -20.14
C TRP A 174 -20.54 12.97 -21.38
N HIS A 175 -19.48 13.34 -22.11
CA HIS A 175 -19.55 14.22 -23.28
C HIS A 175 -18.96 13.55 -24.53
N ARG A 176 -19.27 12.27 -24.71
CA ARG A 176 -18.69 11.40 -25.74
C ARG A 176 -18.64 12.02 -27.14
N LYS A 177 -19.73 12.58 -27.60
CA LYS A 177 -19.82 13.18 -28.95
C LYS A 177 -18.86 14.34 -29.15
N THR A 178 -18.79 15.23 -28.16
CA THR A 178 -17.89 16.39 -28.18
C THR A 178 -16.43 15.92 -28.01
N PHE A 179 -16.21 14.92 -27.18
CA PHE A 179 -14.88 14.33 -26.98
C PHE A 179 -14.34 13.69 -28.26
N ASP A 180 -15.15 12.87 -28.95
CA ASP A 180 -14.76 12.24 -30.22
C ASP A 180 -14.52 13.29 -31.31
N ALA A 181 -15.35 14.35 -31.38
CA ALA A 181 -15.18 15.45 -32.32
C ALA A 181 -13.91 16.28 -32.08
N SER A 182 -13.41 16.34 -30.86
CA SER A 182 -12.18 17.08 -30.53
C SER A 182 -10.89 16.35 -30.96
N GLY A 183 -10.99 15.08 -31.36
CA GLY A 183 -9.82 14.25 -31.69
C GLY A 183 -8.96 13.85 -30.51
N HIS A 184 -9.39 14.15 -29.27
CA HIS A 184 -8.69 13.74 -28.06
C HIS A 184 -8.75 12.23 -27.85
N GLN A 185 -7.73 11.69 -27.21
CA GLN A 185 -7.69 10.30 -26.79
C GLN A 185 -7.85 10.21 -25.26
N PRO A 186 -8.63 9.26 -24.72
CA PRO A 186 -8.70 9.06 -23.29
C PRO A 186 -7.34 8.59 -22.73
N PRO A 187 -7.08 8.78 -21.42
CA PRO A 187 -5.92 8.19 -20.79
C PRO A 187 -5.82 6.69 -21.09
N PRO A 188 -4.63 6.15 -21.33
CA PRO A 188 -4.47 4.72 -21.61
C PRO A 188 -4.84 3.88 -20.37
N PRO A 189 -5.20 2.60 -20.57
CA PRO A 189 -5.71 1.75 -19.49
C PRO A 189 -4.87 1.71 -18.21
N GLU A 190 -3.55 1.72 -18.33
CA GLU A 190 -2.62 1.69 -17.21
C GLU A 190 -2.53 3.00 -16.42
N ALA A 191 -3.06 4.11 -16.94
CA ALA A 191 -3.11 5.38 -16.22
C ALA A 191 -4.13 5.36 -15.07
N PHE A 192 -5.22 4.60 -15.20
CA PHE A 192 -6.25 4.52 -14.18
C PHE A 192 -5.77 3.85 -12.90
N PRO A 193 -5.18 2.63 -12.93
CA PRO A 193 -4.61 2.05 -11.72
C PRO A 193 -3.47 2.90 -11.14
N ALA A 194 -2.71 3.65 -11.95
CA ALA A 194 -1.70 4.58 -11.45
C ALA A 194 -2.32 5.76 -10.69
N LEU A 195 -3.40 6.33 -11.22
CA LEU A 195 -4.19 7.39 -10.55
C LEU A 195 -4.75 6.88 -9.22
N MET A 196 -5.38 5.69 -9.23
CA MET A 196 -5.95 5.07 -8.04
C MET A 196 -4.89 4.72 -7.02
N ALA A 197 -3.77 4.13 -7.44
CA ALA A 197 -2.66 3.83 -6.53
C ALA A 197 -2.11 5.10 -5.88
N GLY A 198 -2.01 6.20 -6.62
CA GLY A 198 -1.60 7.49 -6.06
C GLY A 198 -2.61 8.04 -5.06
N PHE A 199 -3.89 8.08 -5.41
CA PHE A 199 -4.94 8.67 -4.58
C PHE A 199 -5.26 7.81 -3.34
N ASP A 200 -5.60 6.54 -3.54
CA ASP A 200 -5.95 5.62 -2.46
C ASP A 200 -4.74 5.38 -1.54
N GLY A 201 -3.54 5.37 -2.11
CA GLY A 201 -2.30 5.28 -1.35
C GLY A 201 -2.05 6.47 -0.44
N MET A 202 -2.43 7.68 -0.86
CA MET A 202 -2.38 8.86 0.02
C MET A 202 -3.38 8.74 1.18
N LEU A 203 -4.62 8.30 0.92
CA LEU A 203 -5.62 8.10 1.98
C LEU A 203 -5.18 7.04 2.98
N ALA A 204 -4.66 5.91 2.49
CA ALA A 204 -4.11 4.85 3.34
C ALA A 204 -2.92 5.35 4.17
N GLY A 205 -2.00 6.09 3.54
CA GLY A 205 -0.85 6.69 4.19
C GLY A 205 -1.26 7.69 5.29
N MET A 206 -2.25 8.53 5.05
CA MET A 206 -2.78 9.44 6.08
C MET A 206 -3.34 8.68 7.29
N SER A 207 -4.07 7.60 7.08
CA SER A 207 -4.59 6.76 8.16
C SER A 207 -3.47 6.06 8.93
N ALA A 208 -2.46 5.54 8.24
CA ALA A 208 -1.28 4.93 8.85
C ALA A 208 -0.44 5.95 9.65
N MET A 209 -0.26 7.17 9.12
CA MET A 209 0.45 8.25 9.82
C MET A 209 -0.29 8.69 11.08
N LEU A 210 -1.62 8.82 11.02
CA LEU A 210 -2.43 9.21 12.17
C LEU A 210 -2.33 8.15 13.28
N LEU A 211 -2.43 6.86 12.92
CA LEU A 211 -2.26 5.76 13.87
C LEU A 211 -0.81 5.72 14.41
N GLY A 212 0.18 5.80 13.54
CA GLY A 212 1.59 5.80 13.89
C GLY A 212 1.95 6.93 14.85
N ALA A 213 1.47 8.14 14.58
CA ALA A 213 1.66 9.28 15.47
C ALA A 213 1.05 9.04 16.87
N ALA A 214 -0.19 8.54 16.93
CA ALA A 214 -0.84 8.23 18.21
C ALA A 214 -0.07 7.16 18.99
N LEU A 215 0.39 6.10 18.31
CA LEU A 215 1.17 5.02 18.92
C LEU A 215 2.55 5.52 19.40
N LEU A 216 3.22 6.38 18.64
CA LEU A 216 4.47 7.01 19.05
C LEU A 216 4.29 7.93 20.27
N VAL A 217 3.23 8.75 20.29
CA VAL A 217 2.91 9.58 21.46
C VAL A 217 2.71 8.70 22.69
N ARG A 218 1.97 7.59 22.57
CA ARG A 218 1.79 6.63 23.67
C ARG A 218 3.09 5.93 24.06
N TRP A 219 4.00 5.71 23.11
CA TRP A 219 5.30 5.14 23.41
C TRP A 219 6.16 6.11 24.25
N PHE A 220 6.09 7.42 24.00
CA PHE A 220 6.77 8.44 24.80
C PHE A 220 6.07 8.70 26.15
N ASP A 221 4.73 8.72 26.18
CA ASP A 221 3.94 8.89 27.40
C ASP A 221 2.93 7.74 27.55
N PRO A 222 3.26 6.73 28.36
CA PRO A 222 2.39 5.56 28.60
C PRO A 222 1.01 5.90 29.23
N ARG A 223 0.83 7.12 29.77
CA ARG A 223 -0.46 7.57 30.29
C ARG A 223 -1.48 7.87 29.21
N VAL A 224 -1.04 8.11 27.98
CA VAL A 224 -1.92 8.37 26.85
C VAL A 224 -2.70 7.10 26.52
N ARG A 225 -4.03 7.22 26.53
CA ARG A 225 -4.94 6.14 26.18
C ARG A 225 -5.41 6.29 24.74
N ILE A 226 -5.25 5.24 23.96
CA ILE A 226 -5.75 5.18 22.57
C ILE A 226 -7.01 4.31 22.59
N ASN A 227 -8.08 4.80 21.96
CA ASN A 227 -9.29 4.00 21.79
C ASN A 227 -9.01 2.79 20.89
N PRO A 228 -9.23 1.55 21.36
CA PRO A 228 -8.92 0.34 20.60
C PRO A 228 -9.69 0.23 19.28
N LEU A 229 -10.97 0.64 19.27
CA LEU A 229 -11.79 0.58 18.05
C LEU A 229 -11.30 1.56 17.00
N TRP A 230 -10.95 2.79 17.42
CA TRP A 230 -10.37 3.78 16.51
C TRP A 230 -9.04 3.29 15.91
N ALA A 231 -8.13 2.77 16.73
CA ALA A 231 -6.88 2.21 16.27
C ALA A 231 -7.09 1.04 15.31
N LYS A 232 -8.00 0.13 15.63
CA LYS A 232 -8.41 -0.99 14.79
C LYS A 232 -8.92 -0.49 13.43
N ASN A 233 -9.83 0.47 13.42
CA ASN A 233 -10.41 0.99 12.19
C ASN A 233 -9.35 1.61 11.27
N LEU A 234 -8.43 2.41 11.82
CA LEU A 234 -7.31 2.96 11.06
C LEU A 234 -6.40 1.86 10.51
N THR A 235 -6.07 0.86 11.34
CA THR A 235 -5.26 -0.30 10.92
C THR A 235 -5.92 -1.02 9.75
N TYR A 236 -7.21 -1.34 9.87
CA TYR A 236 -7.93 -2.04 8.81
C TYR A 236 -8.01 -1.23 7.53
N PHE A 237 -8.31 0.06 7.62
CA PHE A 237 -8.39 0.90 6.44
C PHE A 237 -7.06 0.93 5.69
N PHE A 238 -5.94 1.26 6.36
CA PHE A 238 -4.67 1.34 5.66
C PHE A 238 -4.21 -0.03 5.17
N ALA A 239 -4.34 -1.10 5.96
CA ALA A 239 -3.84 -2.43 5.58
C ALA A 239 -4.60 -3.01 4.38
N HIS A 240 -5.93 -2.90 4.35
CA HIS A 240 -6.74 -3.36 3.22
C HIS A 240 -6.49 -2.52 1.97
N THR A 241 -6.37 -1.20 2.12
CA THR A 241 -6.05 -0.34 1.00
C THR A 241 -4.68 -0.68 0.43
N TYR A 242 -3.66 -0.90 1.27
CA TYR A 242 -2.35 -1.35 0.79
C TYR A 242 -2.42 -2.66 0.01
N ALA A 243 -3.19 -3.65 0.48
CA ALA A 243 -3.37 -4.90 -0.24
C ALA A 243 -4.02 -4.66 -1.61
N ASN A 244 -5.05 -3.81 -1.69
CA ASN A 244 -5.70 -3.45 -2.95
C ASN A 244 -4.75 -2.73 -3.91
N LEU A 245 -3.87 -1.88 -3.40
CA LEU A 245 -2.89 -1.16 -4.24
C LEU A 245 -1.90 -2.10 -4.94
N ILE A 246 -1.52 -3.21 -4.31
CA ILE A 246 -0.73 -4.26 -4.98
C ILE A 246 -1.49 -4.81 -6.18
N ILE A 247 -2.79 -5.06 -6.04
CA ILE A 247 -3.67 -5.52 -7.12
C ILE A 247 -3.78 -4.46 -8.23
N TYR A 248 -3.91 -3.17 -7.88
CA TYR A 248 -3.97 -2.08 -8.87
C TYR A 248 -2.67 -1.96 -9.67
N MET A 249 -1.53 -2.04 -9.00
CA MET A 249 -0.23 -2.04 -9.68
C MET A 249 -0.06 -3.25 -10.61
N LEU A 250 -0.55 -4.43 -10.19
CA LEU A 250 -0.57 -5.63 -11.03
C LEU A 250 -1.53 -5.45 -12.22
N ALA A 251 -2.70 -4.86 -12.04
CA ALA A 251 -3.63 -4.57 -13.13
C ALA A 251 -3.00 -3.67 -14.20
N ALA A 252 -2.23 -2.64 -13.79
CA ALA A 252 -1.49 -1.80 -14.72
C ALA A 252 -0.49 -2.59 -15.56
N LEU A 253 0.24 -3.52 -14.92
CA LEU A 253 1.20 -4.39 -15.62
C LEU A 253 0.49 -5.34 -16.60
N ILE A 254 -0.69 -5.87 -16.23
CA ILE A 254 -1.50 -6.74 -17.08
C ILE A 254 -2.03 -5.94 -18.29
N TYR A 255 -2.49 -4.70 -18.10
CA TYR A 255 -3.00 -3.88 -19.21
C TYR A 255 -1.95 -3.58 -20.27
N VAL A 256 -0.67 -3.60 -19.91
CA VAL A 256 0.43 -3.42 -20.86
C VAL A 256 0.99 -4.77 -21.33
N GLY A 257 1.14 -5.74 -20.44
CA GLY A 257 1.76 -7.04 -20.75
C GLY A 257 0.89 -7.93 -21.62
N LEU A 258 -0.43 -7.96 -21.37
CA LEU A 258 -1.35 -8.80 -22.15
C LEU A 258 -1.43 -8.40 -23.61
N PRO A 259 -1.59 -7.11 -23.99
CA PRO A 259 -1.49 -6.67 -25.36
C PRO A 259 -0.17 -7.03 -26.04
N TYR A 260 0.93 -6.89 -25.32
CA TYR A 260 2.25 -7.28 -25.84
C TYR A 260 2.32 -8.79 -26.16
N ALA A 261 1.83 -9.63 -25.24
CA ALA A 261 1.86 -11.08 -25.38
C ALA A 261 0.90 -11.59 -26.47
N THR A 262 -0.26 -10.92 -26.65
CA THR A 262 -1.31 -11.37 -27.60
C THR A 262 -1.24 -10.69 -28.94
N GLY A 263 -0.42 -9.65 -29.11
CA GLY A 263 -0.37 -8.81 -30.30
C GLY A 263 -1.64 -7.96 -30.53
N ARG A 264 -2.61 -7.99 -29.60
CA ARG A 264 -3.88 -7.24 -29.69
C ARG A 264 -3.77 -5.94 -28.90
N LYS A 265 -4.17 -4.82 -29.52
CA LYS A 265 -4.25 -3.54 -28.82
C LYS A 265 -5.37 -3.55 -27.79
N TYR A 266 -5.06 -3.10 -26.57
CA TYR A 266 -6.05 -2.86 -25.53
C TYR A 266 -6.29 -1.35 -25.40
N HIS A 267 -7.54 -0.95 -25.64
CA HIS A 267 -7.93 0.46 -25.61
C HIS A 267 -8.78 0.75 -24.39
N THR A 268 -8.71 1.99 -23.94
CA THR A 268 -9.61 2.47 -22.87
C THR A 268 -11.06 2.35 -23.33
N SER A 269 -11.86 1.66 -22.54
CA SER A 269 -13.29 1.49 -22.74
C SER A 269 -14.07 2.19 -21.63
N MET A 270 -15.34 2.53 -21.90
CA MET A 270 -16.23 3.10 -20.88
C MET A 270 -16.38 2.17 -19.67
N VAL A 271 -16.48 0.87 -19.89
CA VAL A 271 -16.58 -0.14 -18.81
C VAL A 271 -15.35 -0.10 -17.89
N LEU A 272 -14.16 0.00 -18.48
CA LEU A 272 -12.91 0.12 -17.70
C LEU A 272 -12.93 1.40 -16.85
N VAL A 273 -13.27 2.55 -17.46
CA VAL A 273 -13.29 3.84 -16.74
C VAL A 273 -14.29 3.83 -15.59
N VAL A 274 -15.52 3.38 -15.84
CA VAL A 274 -16.57 3.30 -14.82
C VAL A 274 -16.19 2.31 -13.72
N GLY A 275 -15.56 1.18 -14.07
CA GLY A 275 -15.05 0.22 -13.08
C GLY A 275 -14.05 0.85 -12.11
N TRP A 276 -13.12 1.66 -12.62
CA TRP A 276 -12.18 2.40 -11.76
C TRP A 276 -12.84 3.51 -10.93
N TRP A 277 -13.88 4.18 -11.47
CA TRP A 277 -14.68 5.13 -10.67
C TRP A 277 -15.40 4.44 -9.52
N CYS A 278 -15.97 3.25 -9.76
CA CYS A 278 -16.59 2.47 -8.69
C CYS A 278 -15.56 2.12 -7.59
N SER A 279 -14.34 1.72 -7.96
CA SER A 279 -13.27 1.47 -7.00
C SER A 279 -12.97 2.73 -6.16
N LEU A 280 -12.82 3.89 -6.80
CA LEU A 280 -12.60 5.16 -6.11
C LEU A 280 -13.72 5.51 -5.12
N VAL A 281 -14.97 5.40 -5.56
CA VAL A 281 -16.14 5.69 -4.72
C VAL A 281 -16.19 4.76 -3.51
N LEU A 282 -15.91 3.47 -3.70
CA LEU A 282 -15.87 2.50 -2.60
C LEU A 282 -14.77 2.82 -1.59
N THR A 283 -13.58 3.19 -2.04
CA THR A 283 -12.49 3.60 -1.15
C THR A 283 -12.83 4.87 -0.37
N LEU A 284 -13.38 5.88 -1.05
CA LEU A 284 -13.83 7.13 -0.40
C LEU A 284 -14.92 6.88 0.64
N THR A 285 -15.90 6.04 0.32
CA THR A 285 -16.97 5.69 1.23
C THR A 285 -16.41 5.00 2.49
N ASN A 286 -15.50 4.05 2.31
CA ASN A 286 -14.83 3.39 3.43
C ASN A 286 -14.00 4.37 4.27
N TYR A 287 -13.25 5.27 3.63
CA TYR A 287 -12.44 6.28 4.31
C TYR A 287 -13.31 7.18 5.20
N VAL A 288 -14.39 7.74 4.64
CA VAL A 288 -15.32 8.62 5.39
C VAL A 288 -15.99 7.85 6.54
N THR A 289 -16.40 6.62 6.30
CA THR A 289 -17.05 5.78 7.31
C THR A 289 -16.11 5.48 8.47
N VAL A 290 -14.85 5.13 8.19
CA VAL A 290 -13.85 4.81 9.21
C VAL A 290 -13.46 6.04 10.05
N HIS A 291 -13.25 7.20 9.39
CA HIS A 291 -12.80 8.42 10.06
C HIS A 291 -13.94 9.26 10.64
N GLY A 292 -15.15 9.14 10.06
CA GLY A 292 -16.34 9.89 10.50
C GLY A 292 -17.02 9.33 11.75
N GLN A 293 -16.57 8.19 12.27
CA GLN A 293 -17.15 7.59 13.47
C GLN A 293 -16.83 8.41 14.71
N LYS A 294 -17.85 9.09 15.20
CA LYS A 294 -17.77 9.84 16.46
C LYS A 294 -17.71 8.88 17.66
N TRP A 295 -16.84 9.17 18.60
CA TRP A 295 -16.57 8.45 19.84
C TRP A 295 -17.82 8.13 20.72
N ARG A 296 -18.95 8.80 20.48
CA ARG A 296 -20.15 8.74 21.31
C ARG A 296 -21.01 7.49 21.14
N ASN A 297 -20.81 6.68 20.09
CA ASN A 297 -21.69 5.55 19.77
C ASN A 297 -20.92 4.23 19.63
N TYR A 298 -19.98 3.98 20.53
CA TYR A 298 -19.13 2.79 20.52
C TYR A 298 -19.92 1.48 20.34
N GLU A 299 -21.02 1.31 21.13
CA GLU A 299 -21.84 0.08 21.09
C GLU A 299 -22.71 -0.02 19.84
N LYS A 300 -23.29 1.08 19.38
CA LYS A 300 -24.15 1.10 18.18
C LYS A 300 -23.35 0.92 16.88
N ASN A 301 -22.12 1.40 16.84
CA ASN A 301 -21.29 1.32 15.64
C ASN A 301 -20.63 -0.05 15.50
N ALA A 302 -20.35 -0.77 16.56
CA ALA A 302 -19.89 -2.15 16.49
C ALA A 302 -20.88 -3.04 15.72
N THR A 303 -22.18 -2.82 15.93
CA THR A 303 -23.25 -3.56 15.24
C THR A 303 -23.31 -3.24 13.74
N PHE A 304 -23.02 -2.00 13.34
CA PHE A 304 -23.02 -1.60 11.93
C PHE A 304 -21.91 -2.27 11.11
N TYR A 305 -20.70 -2.43 11.66
CA TYR A 305 -19.59 -3.11 10.97
C TYR A 305 -19.78 -4.63 10.88
N LEU A 306 -20.45 -5.22 11.85
CA LEU A 306 -20.79 -6.66 11.83
C LEU A 306 -21.89 -6.99 10.80
N SER A 307 -22.66 -6.00 10.35
CA SER A 307 -23.74 -6.18 9.38
C SER A 307 -23.30 -6.02 7.90
N PHE A 308 -22.07 -5.57 7.61
CA PHE A 308 -21.55 -5.60 6.27
C PHE A 308 -21.04 -7.02 5.94
N PRO A 309 -21.64 -7.75 4.98
CA PRO A 309 -21.33 -9.17 4.73
C PRO A 309 -19.86 -9.43 4.41
N VAL A 310 -19.18 -8.49 3.76
CA VAL A 310 -17.76 -8.59 3.36
C VAL A 310 -16.80 -8.62 4.58
N TYR A 311 -17.23 -8.10 5.73
CA TYR A 311 -16.40 -8.06 6.93
C TYR A 311 -16.71 -9.18 7.93
N ARG A 312 -17.92 -9.78 7.86
CA ARG A 312 -18.35 -10.84 8.77
C ARG A 312 -17.53 -12.12 8.62
N ASP A 313 -17.20 -12.47 7.39
CA ASP A 313 -16.54 -13.74 7.07
C ASP A 313 -15.02 -13.76 7.36
N PHE A 314 -14.43 -12.59 7.60
CA PHE A 314 -13.02 -12.46 8.01
C PHE A 314 -12.77 -12.57 9.52
N TYR A 315 -13.81 -12.57 10.36
CA TYR A 315 -13.70 -12.60 11.83
C TYR A 315 -13.95 -13.97 12.46
N VAL A 316 -14.23 -15.00 11.68
CA VAL A 316 -14.58 -16.34 12.16
C VAL A 316 -13.46 -17.37 11.92
N LEU A 317 -12.26 -16.91 11.58
CA LEU A 317 -11.08 -17.80 11.50
C LEU A 317 -10.05 -17.34 12.54
#